data_31c56cc3adb302759ec2e43d01c3568c
#
_entry.id   31c56cc3adb302759ec2e43d01c3568c
#
_cell.length_a   1.000
_cell.length_b   1.000
_cell.length_c   1.000
_cell.angle_alpha   90.00
_cell.angle_beta   90.00
_cell.angle_gamma   90.00
#
_symmetry.space_group_name_H-M   'P 1'
#
loop_
_entity.id
_entity.type
_entity.pdbx_description
1 polymer ?
#
loop_
_entity_poly.entity_id
_entity_poly.type
_entity_poly.pdbx_seq_one_letter_code
_entity_poly.pdbx_strand_id
1 'polypeptide(L)'
;MLAVSSELGCVLVKMIQHRNGKYKKFQQMELPGLAFALWIFICFYVNKYSVDGYPSGKVRGACTSMVPCHGSSPQPSPQHTITVNATEFKPGDGIEVRLSGPDFEGFFIQARNAEDLDSPAVGSFILVDRRSSQLLTCGHTKNSAVSHTSKAKKKSVKVYWIAPEDAPKRVQFLATVVKKYKTFWVKIPGPIVSQPHALSPTTPLPATSEALSTSHSLSYLSKPFNASGCGSLKFCIRNPSNCDPGSASCFFLSFQQEKSSVFIEMSGPSEGYLAFALSHDQWMGGDDAYLCVNEDRRIHISTAYLKGRSPPVLDSENALEGVSWRLADGLLQCSFRRPIYLPAYKARFNLDASYYIFLADGEASEGGLIYKHHRQPLITYRKYNVTGLPEDIGGSRSPRLIKAHGALMFVAWITTVSIGVIVARFFKPVWSHSFLFGKEVWFQVHRILMLTTVMLTSISFVLPFIYRRGWSQQAGFHPYLGCTVMGLTIFQPLMAGFRPSHHAPRRQLFNWFHWSTGTTARILAVVTVFLGMDLPALDLPDPWDTYTMIGFVAWHVGIDMLLEIHSYYLICKVEVIEDDRVQILQSLTSAEAEGRLFKQVVLAIYVCGNIAFLVAFLTAVSQI
;
A
#
# COMPACT_ATOMS: atom_id res chain seq x y z
N MET A 1 -22.79 40.36 18.73
CA MET A 1 -21.60 40.27 17.87
C MET A 1 -20.49 41.25 18.23
N LEU A 2 -20.79 42.48 18.64
CA LEU A 2 -19.78 43.49 18.99
C LEU A 2 -19.08 43.26 20.36
N ALA A 3 -19.72 42.61 21.32
CA ALA A 3 -19.13 42.28 22.63
C ALA A 3 -18.10 41.14 22.54
N VAL A 4 -18.28 40.16 21.67
CA VAL A 4 -17.33 39.03 21.43
C VAL A 4 -16.05 39.52 20.73
N SER A 5 -16.14 40.58 19.93
CA SER A 5 -15.00 41.15 19.23
C SER A 5 -14.03 41.90 20.15
N SER A 6 -14.54 42.58 21.21
CA SER A 6 -13.70 43.30 22.18
C SER A 6 -12.95 42.35 23.13
N GLU A 7 -13.57 41.22 23.49
CA GLU A 7 -12.95 40.20 24.35
C GLU A 7 -11.88 39.38 23.62
N LEU A 8 -12.10 39.05 22.33
CA LEU A 8 -11.07 38.41 21.50
C LEU A 8 -9.88 39.33 21.27
N GLY A 9 -10.10 40.65 21.13
CA GLY A 9 -9.06 41.66 21.02
C GLY A 9 -8.19 41.74 22.29
N CYS A 10 -8.79 41.64 23.47
CA CYS A 10 -8.06 41.63 24.73
C CYS A 10 -7.21 40.37 24.90
N VAL A 11 -7.68 39.22 24.44
CA VAL A 11 -6.94 37.94 24.45
C VAL A 11 -5.73 38.02 23.52
N LEU A 12 -5.88 38.59 22.33
CA LEU A 12 -4.77 38.70 21.35
C LEU A 12 -3.72 39.74 21.77
N VAL A 13 -4.14 40.87 22.30
CA VAL A 13 -3.22 41.96 22.73
C VAL A 13 -2.44 41.55 23.97
N LYS A 14 -3.03 40.86 24.95
CA LYS A 14 -2.30 40.35 26.13
C LYS A 14 -1.35 39.20 25.79
N MET A 15 -1.62 38.38 24.78
CA MET A 15 -0.63 37.40 24.26
C MET A 15 0.63 38.09 23.72
N ILE A 16 0.54 39.28 23.20
CA ILE A 16 1.65 40.04 22.62
C ILE A 16 2.41 40.86 23.69
N GLN A 17 1.71 41.42 24.70
CA GLN A 17 2.31 42.23 25.75
C GLN A 17 3.00 41.44 26.87
N HIS A 18 2.73 40.16 27.07
CA HIS A 18 3.30 39.34 28.13
C HIS A 18 4.76 38.89 27.89
N ARG A 19 5.44 39.41 26.89
CA ARG A 19 6.84 39.08 26.57
C ARG A 19 7.91 39.75 27.45
N ASN A 20 7.53 40.71 28.33
CA ASN A 20 8.46 41.49 29.13
C ASN A 20 8.15 41.50 30.63
N GLY A 21 8.61 40.49 31.37
CA GLY A 21 9.00 40.60 32.76
C GLY A 21 8.02 40.21 33.86
N LYS A 22 8.43 39.25 34.69
CA LYS A 22 7.95 38.82 36.02
C LYS A 22 6.85 37.77 36.06
N TYR A 23 7.08 36.55 35.61
CA TYR A 23 6.31 35.40 36.11
C TYR A 23 7.14 34.11 36.15
N LYS A 24 7.73 33.80 37.31
CA LYS A 24 8.38 32.49 37.59
C LYS A 24 7.40 31.31 37.82
N LYS A 25 6.08 31.53 37.71
CA LYS A 25 5.06 30.51 37.95
C LYS A 25 4.32 30.01 36.68
N PHE A 26 4.59 30.63 35.52
CA PHE A 26 3.87 30.36 34.25
C PHE A 26 4.66 29.50 33.27
N GLN A 27 5.68 28.79 33.69
CA GLN A 27 6.56 27.99 32.83
C GLN A 27 5.96 26.62 32.41
N GLN A 28 4.61 26.47 32.44
CA GLN A 28 3.94 25.22 32.07
C GLN A 28 2.81 25.39 31.02
N MET A 29 2.67 26.56 30.43
CA MET A 29 1.84 26.73 29.21
C MET A 29 2.73 26.65 27.99
N GLU A 30 3.09 25.45 27.62
CA GLU A 30 3.69 25.20 26.32
C GLU A 30 2.56 25.14 25.27
N LEU A 31 2.83 25.68 24.08
CA LEU A 31 2.00 25.58 22.88
C LEU A 31 2.12 24.18 22.22
N PRO A 32 1.61 23.09 22.81
CA PRO A 32 1.76 21.76 22.21
C PRO A 32 0.78 21.54 21.07
N GLY A 33 -0.40 22.21 21.10
CA GLY A 33 -1.41 22.05 20.06
C GLY A 33 -0.99 22.66 18.72
N LEU A 34 -0.38 23.86 18.75
CA LEU A 34 0.10 24.50 17.53
C LEU A 34 1.35 23.80 16.98
N ALA A 35 2.27 23.39 17.85
CA ALA A 35 3.43 22.59 17.48
C ALA A 35 3.02 21.21 16.94
N PHE A 36 1.98 20.57 17.50
CA PHE A 36 1.42 19.32 17.03
C PHE A 36 0.71 19.48 15.67
N ALA A 37 -0.09 20.54 15.50
CA ALA A 37 -0.73 20.86 14.23
C ALA A 37 0.30 21.21 13.13
N LEU A 38 1.32 22.01 13.47
CA LEU A 38 2.42 22.33 12.56
C LEU A 38 3.24 21.09 12.19
N TRP A 39 3.48 20.20 13.15
CA TRP A 39 4.21 18.96 12.93
C TRP A 39 3.42 17.96 12.10
N ILE A 40 2.10 17.83 12.32
CA ILE A 40 1.21 17.06 11.44
C ILE A 40 1.20 17.68 10.03
N PHE A 41 1.08 19.00 9.91
CA PHE A 41 1.10 19.69 8.63
C PHE A 41 2.45 19.48 7.90
N ILE A 42 3.57 19.52 8.62
CA ILE A 42 4.90 19.21 8.10
C ILE A 42 4.99 17.74 7.70
N CYS A 43 4.48 16.80 8.51
CA CYS A 43 4.47 15.37 8.18
C CYS A 43 3.59 15.07 6.95
N PHE A 44 2.43 15.70 6.81
CA PHE A 44 1.59 15.58 5.62
C PHE A 44 2.23 16.20 4.39
N TYR A 45 2.86 17.37 4.54
CA TYR A 45 3.56 18.04 3.42
C TYR A 45 4.80 17.27 2.99
N VAL A 46 5.57 16.73 3.93
CA VAL A 46 6.77 15.93 3.65
C VAL A 46 6.40 14.57 3.05
N ASN A 47 5.33 13.91 3.52
CA ASN A 47 4.91 12.61 3.01
C ASN A 47 4.29 12.69 1.59
N LYS A 48 3.64 13.80 1.25
CA LYS A 48 3.13 14.04 -0.11
C LYS A 48 4.25 14.28 -1.14
N TYR A 49 5.50 14.47 -0.68
CA TYR A 49 6.69 14.72 -1.52
C TYR A 49 7.80 13.67 -1.35
N SER A 50 7.62 12.64 -0.52
CA SER A 50 8.53 11.48 -0.48
C SER A 50 8.19 10.50 -1.60
N VAL A 51 8.32 10.96 -2.83
CA VAL A 51 8.39 10.05 -3.96
C VAL A 51 9.88 9.85 -4.24
N ASP A 52 10.34 8.61 -4.14
CA ASP A 52 11.71 8.20 -4.37
C ASP A 52 12.13 8.40 -5.84
N GLY A 53 12.31 9.68 -6.22
CA GLY A 53 13.07 10.00 -7.41
C GLY A 53 14.56 9.90 -7.06
N TYR A 54 15.35 9.21 -7.88
CA TYR A 54 16.80 9.10 -7.72
C TYR A 54 17.53 10.25 -8.48
N PRO A 55 17.59 11.47 -7.93
CA PRO A 55 18.20 12.62 -8.61
C PRO A 55 19.70 12.43 -8.84
N SER A 56 20.33 11.51 -8.13
CA SER A 56 21.73 11.10 -8.28
C SER A 56 21.91 9.90 -9.22
N GLY A 57 20.84 9.37 -9.82
CA GLY A 57 20.89 8.23 -10.73
C GLY A 57 21.30 6.88 -10.14
N LYS A 58 21.36 6.73 -8.82
CA LYS A 58 21.70 5.45 -8.16
C LYS A 58 20.50 4.51 -8.11
N VAL A 59 19.96 4.15 -9.26
CA VAL A 59 18.70 3.44 -9.48
C VAL A 59 18.80 1.90 -9.33
N ARG A 60 19.55 1.39 -8.38
CA ARG A 60 19.77 -0.08 -8.19
C ARG A 60 18.46 -0.88 -8.05
N GLY A 61 17.42 -0.31 -7.45
CA GLY A 61 16.11 -0.95 -7.34
C GLY A 61 15.36 -1.11 -8.67
N ALA A 62 15.76 -0.37 -9.71
CA ALA A 62 15.15 -0.42 -11.04
C ALA A 62 15.93 -1.31 -12.03
N CYS A 63 16.91 -2.08 -11.59
CA CYS A 63 17.75 -2.89 -12.47
C CYS A 63 16.97 -3.87 -13.35
N THR A 64 15.93 -4.49 -12.83
CA THR A 64 15.13 -5.49 -13.56
C THR A 64 13.98 -4.82 -14.32
N SER A 65 13.21 -3.99 -13.67
CA SER A 65 12.03 -3.35 -14.26
C SER A 65 12.36 -2.22 -15.22
N MET A 66 13.48 -1.53 -15.00
CA MET A 66 13.86 -0.26 -15.64
C MET A 66 12.82 0.88 -15.43
N VAL A 67 11.85 0.71 -14.53
CA VAL A 67 10.76 1.66 -14.27
C VAL A 67 11.17 2.64 -13.17
N PRO A 68 11.09 3.95 -13.36
CA PRO A 68 11.26 4.93 -12.29
C PRO A 68 9.99 4.95 -11.40
N CYS A 69 10.18 4.89 -10.08
CA CYS A 69 9.07 4.96 -9.11
C CYS A 69 8.58 6.40 -8.94
N HIS A 70 7.98 6.97 -9.99
CA HIS A 70 7.54 8.38 -10.01
C HIS A 70 6.03 8.57 -9.80
N GLY A 71 5.27 7.48 -9.50
CA GLY A 71 3.83 7.54 -9.22
C GLY A 71 2.99 8.04 -10.40
N SER A 72 3.48 7.89 -11.63
CA SER A 72 2.77 8.22 -12.87
C SER A 72 3.07 7.16 -13.93
N SER A 73 2.17 6.99 -14.89
CA SER A 73 2.35 6.05 -16.00
C SER A 73 3.39 6.55 -17.02
N PRO A 74 4.18 5.68 -17.64
CA PRO A 74 5.09 6.04 -18.73
C PRO A 74 4.33 6.59 -19.93
N GLN A 75 4.99 7.44 -20.72
CA GLN A 75 4.43 8.00 -21.94
C GLN A 75 4.44 6.96 -23.08
N PRO A 76 3.38 6.85 -23.88
CA PRO A 76 3.25 5.79 -24.88
C PRO A 76 4.20 5.90 -26.07
N SER A 77 4.57 7.12 -26.50
CA SER A 77 5.38 7.32 -27.70
C SER A 77 6.75 7.88 -27.35
N PRO A 78 7.84 7.11 -27.49
CA PRO A 78 9.17 7.56 -27.17
C PRO A 78 9.65 8.63 -28.18
N GLN A 79 10.19 9.74 -27.67
CA GLN A 79 10.79 10.83 -28.46
C GLN A 79 12.33 10.70 -28.55
N HIS A 80 12.89 9.68 -27.93
CA HIS A 80 14.32 9.44 -27.83
C HIS A 80 14.67 8.14 -28.56
N THR A 81 15.88 8.11 -29.11
CA THR A 81 16.36 6.98 -29.90
C THR A 81 17.71 6.50 -29.39
N ILE A 82 17.94 5.20 -29.49
CA ILE A 82 19.25 4.58 -29.27
C ILE A 82 19.85 4.24 -30.64
N THR A 83 21.09 4.58 -30.87
CA THR A 83 21.85 4.22 -32.06
C THR A 83 23.15 3.53 -31.67
N VAL A 84 23.64 2.66 -32.55
CA VAL A 84 24.89 1.92 -32.37
C VAL A 84 25.77 2.11 -33.60
N ASN A 85 27.09 1.94 -33.44
CA ASN A 85 28.05 2.04 -34.53
C ASN A 85 28.29 0.72 -35.25
N ALA A 86 27.82 -0.40 -34.73
CA ALA A 86 27.94 -1.73 -35.32
C ALA A 86 26.71 -2.57 -35.06
N THR A 87 26.30 -3.42 -35.98
CA THR A 87 25.17 -4.36 -35.85
C THR A 87 25.62 -5.79 -35.55
N GLU A 88 26.93 -6.05 -35.66
CA GLU A 88 27.55 -7.33 -35.32
C GLU A 88 28.61 -7.16 -34.27
N PHE A 89 28.83 -8.18 -33.46
CA PHE A 89 29.86 -8.19 -32.40
C PHE A 89 30.46 -9.58 -32.23
N LYS A 90 31.70 -9.64 -31.74
CA LYS A 90 32.35 -10.83 -31.20
C LYS A 90 32.59 -10.64 -29.69
N PRO A 91 32.74 -11.72 -28.92
CA PRO A 91 33.17 -11.61 -27.54
C PRO A 91 34.41 -10.70 -27.40
N GLY A 92 34.35 -9.76 -26.45
CA GLY A 92 35.40 -8.76 -26.23
C GLY A 92 35.27 -7.46 -27.04
N ASP A 93 34.42 -7.41 -28.06
CA ASP A 93 34.21 -6.20 -28.87
C ASP A 93 33.53 -5.08 -28.07
N GLY A 94 33.90 -3.83 -28.40
CA GLY A 94 33.30 -2.62 -27.88
C GLY A 94 32.35 -1.94 -28.86
N ILE A 95 31.06 -1.89 -28.56
CA ILE A 95 30.06 -1.20 -29.37
C ILE A 95 29.76 0.17 -28.78
N GLU A 96 29.84 1.23 -29.62
CA GLU A 96 29.36 2.56 -29.25
C GLU A 96 27.84 2.55 -29.20
N VAL A 97 27.28 2.93 -28.05
CA VAL A 97 25.84 3.11 -27.83
C VAL A 97 25.57 4.57 -27.54
N ARG A 98 24.69 5.18 -28.33
CA ARG A 98 24.31 6.59 -28.20
C ARG A 98 22.80 6.72 -28.00
N LEU A 99 22.41 7.29 -26.85
CA LEU A 99 21.04 7.75 -26.59
C LEU A 99 20.93 9.22 -26.98
N SER A 100 19.95 9.59 -27.80
CA SER A 100 19.73 10.98 -28.26
C SER A 100 18.24 11.31 -28.36
N GLY A 101 17.91 12.62 -28.33
CA GLY A 101 16.54 13.12 -28.45
C GLY A 101 16.34 14.49 -27.83
N PRO A 102 15.09 14.91 -27.57
CA PRO A 102 14.79 16.13 -26.84
C PRO A 102 15.48 16.17 -25.46
N ASP A 103 15.58 17.35 -24.84
CA ASP A 103 16.20 17.52 -23.52
C ASP A 103 15.60 16.56 -22.48
N PHE A 104 16.45 15.84 -21.75
CA PHE A 104 16.08 14.96 -20.64
C PHE A 104 17.00 15.13 -19.42
N GLU A 105 16.44 14.89 -18.25
CA GLU A 105 17.13 15.06 -16.95
C GLU A 105 17.76 13.76 -16.47
N GLY A 106 17.04 12.63 -16.62
CA GLY A 106 17.48 11.31 -16.18
C GLY A 106 17.47 10.28 -17.28
N PHE A 107 18.35 9.28 -17.18
CA PHE A 107 18.35 8.12 -18.07
C PHE A 107 18.91 6.89 -17.37
N PHE A 108 18.59 5.72 -17.94
CA PHE A 108 19.08 4.42 -17.50
C PHE A 108 19.21 3.51 -18.73
N ILE A 109 20.40 3.00 -19.01
CA ILE A 109 20.70 2.18 -20.21
C ILE A 109 21.22 0.82 -19.77
N GLN A 110 20.71 -0.25 -20.42
CA GLN A 110 21.16 -1.62 -20.28
C GLN A 110 21.23 -2.31 -21.66
N ALA A 111 22.02 -3.39 -21.74
CA ALA A 111 21.97 -4.36 -22.81
C ALA A 111 21.35 -5.66 -22.28
N ARG A 112 20.47 -6.28 -23.05
CA ARG A 112 19.75 -7.50 -22.66
C ARG A 112 19.72 -8.52 -23.78
N ASN A 113 19.49 -9.79 -23.44
CA ASN A 113 19.22 -10.81 -24.44
C ASN A 113 17.98 -10.40 -25.27
N ALA A 114 18.11 -10.32 -26.61
CA ALA A 114 17.02 -9.93 -27.49
C ALA A 114 15.88 -10.95 -27.54
N GLU A 115 16.10 -12.19 -27.11
CA GLU A 115 15.10 -13.25 -27.03
C GLU A 115 14.34 -13.23 -25.68
N ASP A 116 14.91 -12.56 -24.66
CA ASP A 116 14.31 -12.38 -23.33
C ASP A 116 14.78 -11.05 -22.74
N LEU A 117 13.99 -10.00 -22.97
CA LEU A 117 14.28 -8.64 -22.50
C LEU A 117 14.14 -8.45 -20.99
N ASP A 118 13.59 -9.42 -20.27
CA ASP A 118 13.49 -9.42 -18.81
C ASP A 118 14.63 -10.18 -18.13
N SER A 119 15.47 -10.84 -18.94
CA SER A 119 16.72 -11.47 -18.47
C SER A 119 17.66 -10.46 -17.80
N PRO A 120 18.62 -10.88 -16.99
CA PRO A 120 19.64 -10.01 -16.41
C PRO A 120 20.40 -9.22 -17.49
N ALA A 121 20.90 -8.03 -17.10
CA ALA A 121 21.72 -7.21 -17.99
C ALA A 121 23.00 -7.95 -18.44
N VAL A 122 23.33 -7.84 -19.72
CA VAL A 122 24.42 -8.54 -20.40
C VAL A 122 25.60 -7.61 -20.64
N GLY A 123 26.80 -8.05 -20.37
CA GLY A 123 28.03 -7.32 -20.61
C GLY A 123 28.27 -6.14 -19.66
N SER A 124 29.25 -5.33 -20.00
CA SER A 124 29.65 -4.18 -19.19
C SER A 124 29.79 -2.91 -20.01
N PHE A 125 29.68 -1.76 -19.36
CA PHE A 125 29.80 -0.45 -20.02
C PHE A 125 31.05 0.29 -19.63
N ILE A 126 31.57 1.12 -20.55
CA ILE A 126 32.63 2.09 -20.32
C ILE A 126 32.07 3.48 -20.58
N LEU A 127 32.32 4.41 -19.68
CA LEU A 127 31.86 5.81 -19.78
C LEU A 127 32.79 6.66 -20.65
N VAL A 128 32.21 7.45 -21.53
CA VAL A 128 32.90 8.52 -22.26
C VAL A 128 32.93 9.79 -21.42
N ASP A 129 31.80 10.15 -20.81
CA ASP A 129 31.66 11.32 -19.94
C ASP A 129 31.24 10.91 -18.53
N ARG A 130 32.19 11.00 -17.58
CA ARG A 130 31.95 10.71 -16.16
C ARG A 130 31.24 11.85 -15.41
N ARG A 131 31.07 13.03 -16.01
CA ARG A 131 30.36 14.14 -15.37
C ARG A 131 28.86 13.98 -15.44
N SER A 132 28.36 13.47 -16.56
CA SER A 132 26.92 13.29 -16.80
C SER A 132 26.43 11.85 -16.58
N SER A 133 27.34 10.86 -16.52
CA SER A 133 27.05 9.44 -16.50
C SER A 133 27.82 8.71 -15.39
N GLN A 134 27.20 7.65 -14.85
CA GLN A 134 27.82 6.74 -13.87
C GLN A 134 27.49 5.29 -14.22
N LEU A 135 28.37 4.38 -13.81
CA LEU A 135 28.18 2.93 -13.95
C LEU A 135 27.42 2.37 -12.75
N LEU A 136 26.55 1.42 -12.99
CA LEU A 136 25.84 0.67 -11.98
C LEU A 136 26.03 -0.82 -12.16
N THR A 137 26.04 -1.54 -11.04
CA THR A 137 26.06 -3.01 -10.99
C THR A 137 24.63 -3.49 -10.83
N CYS A 138 24.11 -4.17 -11.84
CA CYS A 138 22.81 -4.80 -11.84
C CYS A 138 22.96 -6.33 -11.76
N GLY A 139 22.42 -6.92 -10.72
CA GLY A 139 22.64 -8.35 -10.44
C GLY A 139 24.09 -8.64 -10.03
N HIS A 140 24.66 -9.68 -10.61
CA HIS A 140 26.05 -10.12 -10.34
C HIS A 140 27.08 -9.50 -11.30
N THR A 141 26.64 -8.85 -12.37
CA THR A 141 27.55 -8.31 -13.40
C THR A 141 27.94 -6.87 -13.08
N LYS A 142 29.22 -6.63 -12.85
CA LYS A 142 29.76 -5.29 -12.59
C LYS A 142 29.63 -4.40 -13.82
N ASN A 143 29.29 -3.11 -13.60
CA ASN A 143 29.18 -2.11 -14.65
C ASN A 143 28.18 -2.47 -15.77
N SER A 144 27.17 -3.24 -15.49
CA SER A 144 26.20 -3.75 -16.45
C SER A 144 25.08 -2.76 -16.81
N ALA A 145 25.11 -1.57 -16.24
CA ALA A 145 24.17 -0.50 -16.55
C ALA A 145 24.82 0.89 -16.44
N VAL A 146 24.21 1.85 -17.16
CA VAL A 146 24.62 3.25 -17.12
C VAL A 146 23.45 4.13 -16.70
N SER A 147 23.69 5.07 -15.82
CA SER A 147 22.70 6.06 -15.38
C SER A 147 23.29 7.47 -15.30
N HIS A 148 22.43 8.46 -15.10
CA HIS A 148 22.82 9.85 -14.90
C HIS A 148 23.46 10.08 -13.53
N THR A 149 24.21 11.18 -13.40
CA THR A 149 24.81 11.63 -12.12
C THR A 149 24.03 12.77 -11.47
N SER A 150 23.24 13.52 -12.27
CA SER A 150 22.51 14.71 -11.82
C SER A 150 21.32 15.03 -12.71
N LYS A 151 20.44 15.92 -12.26
CA LYS A 151 19.29 16.48 -13.00
C LYS A 151 19.67 17.44 -14.13
N ALA A 152 20.95 17.66 -14.40
CA ALA A 152 21.36 18.53 -15.52
C ALA A 152 20.76 18.02 -16.84
N LYS A 153 20.20 18.92 -17.65
CA LYS A 153 19.62 18.59 -18.94
C LYS A 153 20.67 18.07 -19.92
N LYS A 154 20.33 17.00 -20.60
CA LYS A 154 21.16 16.33 -21.61
C LYS A 154 20.37 16.17 -22.90
N LYS A 155 21.04 16.24 -24.07
CA LYS A 155 20.45 15.95 -25.38
C LYS A 155 20.97 14.66 -25.96
N SER A 156 22.16 14.23 -25.54
CA SER A 156 22.78 13.00 -25.99
C SER A 156 23.70 12.43 -24.92
N VAL A 157 23.77 11.11 -24.83
CA VAL A 157 24.68 10.36 -23.97
C VAL A 157 25.35 9.29 -24.83
N LYS A 158 26.69 9.21 -24.74
CA LYS A 158 27.52 8.25 -25.48
C LYS A 158 28.25 7.36 -24.48
N VAL A 159 28.19 6.04 -24.69
CA VAL A 159 28.88 5.01 -23.90
C VAL A 159 29.39 3.89 -24.79
N TYR A 160 30.31 3.09 -24.32
CA TYR A 160 30.75 1.87 -24.99
C TYR A 160 30.26 0.66 -24.20
N TRP A 161 29.62 -0.30 -24.89
CA TRP A 161 29.26 -1.60 -24.34
C TRP A 161 30.29 -2.63 -24.77
N ILE A 162 30.75 -3.45 -23.80
CA ILE A 162 31.74 -4.52 -24.02
C ILE A 162 31.01 -5.86 -23.97
N ALA A 163 31.11 -6.61 -25.04
CA ALA A 163 30.50 -7.93 -25.15
C ALA A 163 31.22 -8.94 -24.24
N PRO A 164 30.54 -9.65 -23.34
CA PRO A 164 31.15 -10.71 -22.53
C PRO A 164 31.41 -11.97 -23.37
N GLU A 165 32.26 -12.87 -22.88
CA GLU A 165 32.59 -14.13 -23.58
C GLU A 165 31.37 -15.06 -23.73
N ASP A 166 30.48 -15.05 -22.75
CA ASP A 166 29.21 -15.80 -22.68
C ASP A 166 28.00 -15.01 -23.22
N ALA A 167 28.22 -13.98 -24.05
CA ALA A 167 27.15 -13.16 -24.60
C ALA A 167 26.11 -14.00 -25.36
N PRO A 168 24.82 -13.69 -25.22
CA PRO A 168 23.76 -14.24 -26.08
C PRO A 168 24.05 -13.95 -27.55
N LYS A 169 23.57 -14.80 -28.46
CA LYS A 169 23.73 -14.61 -29.91
C LYS A 169 23.18 -13.29 -30.41
N ARG A 170 22.14 -12.76 -29.75
CA ARG A 170 21.49 -11.50 -30.09
C ARG A 170 21.30 -10.68 -28.82
N VAL A 171 21.73 -9.43 -28.84
CA VAL A 171 21.63 -8.48 -27.71
C VAL A 171 20.88 -7.24 -28.17
N GLN A 172 19.95 -6.77 -27.36
CA GLN A 172 19.21 -5.53 -27.58
C GLN A 172 19.53 -4.50 -26.50
N PHE A 173 19.75 -3.26 -26.92
CA PHE A 173 19.92 -2.14 -25.99
C PHE A 173 18.56 -1.57 -25.61
N LEU A 174 18.38 -1.27 -24.31
CA LEU A 174 17.18 -0.68 -23.76
C LEU A 174 17.54 0.60 -22.99
N ALA A 175 16.71 1.64 -23.14
CA ALA A 175 16.85 2.85 -22.34
C ALA A 175 15.54 3.28 -21.69
N THR A 176 15.61 3.72 -20.43
CA THR A 176 14.56 4.50 -19.79
C THR A 176 15.01 5.95 -19.74
N VAL A 177 14.15 6.88 -20.13
CA VAL A 177 14.45 8.31 -20.21
C VAL A 177 13.43 9.10 -19.39
N VAL A 178 13.92 10.00 -18.54
CA VAL A 178 13.12 10.91 -17.73
C VAL A 178 13.35 12.34 -18.20
N LYS A 179 12.34 12.95 -18.82
CA LYS A 179 12.35 14.36 -19.24
C LYS A 179 12.06 15.28 -18.04
N LYS A 180 11.06 14.91 -17.24
CA LYS A 180 10.67 15.51 -15.97
C LYS A 180 10.07 14.44 -15.08
N TYR A 181 9.90 14.72 -13.80
CA TYR A 181 9.40 13.80 -12.79
C TYR A 181 8.17 12.96 -13.25
N LYS A 182 7.14 13.58 -13.83
CA LYS A 182 5.93 12.92 -14.34
C LYS A 182 5.96 12.58 -15.84
N THR A 183 7.06 12.83 -16.54
CA THR A 183 7.15 12.64 -18.00
C THR A 183 8.38 11.79 -18.31
N PHE A 184 8.17 10.52 -18.57
CA PHE A 184 9.23 9.54 -18.81
C PHE A 184 8.78 8.42 -19.74
N TRP A 185 9.72 7.74 -20.36
CA TRP A 185 9.55 6.58 -21.25
C TRP A 185 10.39 5.43 -20.71
N VAL A 186 9.84 4.22 -20.71
CA VAL A 186 10.47 3.02 -20.14
C VAL A 186 10.82 2.03 -21.23
N LYS A 187 11.98 1.38 -21.11
CA LYS A 187 12.45 0.33 -22.01
C LYS A 187 12.37 0.74 -23.49
N ILE A 188 12.74 1.97 -23.85
CA ILE A 188 12.83 2.40 -25.23
C ILE A 188 13.75 1.41 -25.97
N PRO A 189 13.25 0.69 -26.99
CA PRO A 189 14.05 -0.30 -27.69
C PRO A 189 15.07 0.36 -28.61
N GLY A 190 16.32 -0.08 -28.50
CA GLY A 190 17.40 0.22 -29.42
C GLY A 190 17.61 -0.88 -30.45
N PRO A 191 18.61 -0.72 -31.32
CA PRO A 191 18.99 -1.74 -32.28
C PRO A 191 19.39 -3.06 -31.61
N ILE A 192 19.12 -4.16 -32.30
CA ILE A 192 19.63 -5.49 -31.95
C ILE A 192 20.99 -5.65 -32.62
N VAL A 193 21.96 -6.11 -31.86
CA VAL A 193 23.29 -6.50 -32.36
C VAL A 193 23.44 -8.00 -32.23
N SER A 194 24.10 -8.66 -33.21
CA SER A 194 24.16 -10.12 -33.34
C SER A 194 25.60 -10.62 -33.47
N GLN A 195 25.85 -11.82 -33.01
CA GLN A 195 27.12 -12.49 -33.34
C GLN A 195 27.13 -12.92 -34.81
N PRO A 196 28.27 -12.86 -35.55
CA PRO A 196 28.37 -13.35 -36.89
C PRO A 196 27.91 -14.83 -36.98
N HIS A 197 27.13 -15.17 -37.94
CA HIS A 197 26.49 -16.51 -38.14
C HIS A 197 25.28 -16.87 -37.29
N ALA A 198 24.71 -15.96 -36.55
CA ALA A 198 23.37 -16.11 -35.98
C ALA A 198 22.36 -15.95 -37.14
N LEU A 199 21.89 -17.06 -37.73
CA LEU A 199 20.89 -17.07 -38.78
C LEU A 199 19.66 -16.26 -38.36
N SER A 200 19.34 -15.19 -39.07
CA SER A 200 18.03 -14.56 -39.03
C SER A 200 16.99 -15.61 -39.43
N PRO A 201 15.85 -15.69 -38.75
CA PRO A 201 14.73 -16.46 -39.29
C PRO A 201 14.24 -15.76 -40.55
N THR A 202 14.73 -16.25 -41.71
CA THR A 202 14.19 -15.92 -43.02
C THR A 202 12.80 -16.51 -43.08
N THR A 203 11.81 -15.69 -43.33
CA THR A 203 10.44 -16.07 -43.64
C THR A 203 10.44 -16.95 -44.89
N PRO A 204 10.00 -18.21 -44.86
CA PRO A 204 9.72 -18.96 -46.08
C PRO A 204 8.29 -18.65 -46.55
N LEU A 205 8.15 -18.27 -47.78
CA LEU A 205 6.87 -18.30 -48.51
C LEU A 205 6.36 -19.76 -48.66
N PRO A 206 5.08 -19.97 -48.88
CA PRO A 206 4.36 -21.17 -48.46
C PRO A 206 4.60 -22.36 -49.44
N ALA A 207 5.01 -23.48 -48.88
CA ALA A 207 4.84 -24.78 -49.53
C ALA A 207 3.70 -25.50 -48.81
N THR A 208 2.68 -25.78 -49.59
CA THR A 208 1.50 -26.58 -49.27
C THR A 208 1.88 -27.93 -48.69
N SER A 209 1.53 -28.21 -47.47
CA SER A 209 1.28 -29.57 -47.00
C SER A 209 0.28 -29.51 -45.84
N GLU A 210 -0.83 -30.18 -46.06
CA GLU A 210 -1.88 -30.44 -45.10
C GLU A 210 -1.31 -31.13 -43.85
N ALA A 211 -1.24 -30.39 -42.74
CA ALA A 211 -1.10 -30.96 -41.41
C ALA A 211 -2.32 -30.52 -40.63
N LEU A 212 -3.10 -31.49 -40.23
CA LEU A 212 -4.31 -31.43 -39.41
C LEU A 212 -4.04 -30.68 -38.09
N SER A 213 -4.11 -29.37 -38.10
CA SER A 213 -4.14 -28.55 -36.91
C SER A 213 -5.60 -28.47 -36.45
N THR A 214 -5.95 -29.17 -35.39
CA THR A 214 -7.18 -28.92 -34.62
C THR A 214 -7.13 -27.47 -34.11
N SER A 215 -7.64 -26.56 -34.93
CA SER A 215 -7.92 -25.19 -34.49
C SER A 215 -9.07 -25.26 -33.47
N HIS A 216 -8.77 -25.11 -32.20
CA HIS A 216 -9.80 -24.83 -31.18
C HIS A 216 -10.44 -23.50 -31.52
N SER A 217 -11.63 -23.52 -32.13
CA SER A 217 -12.42 -22.32 -32.42
C SER A 217 -12.84 -21.70 -31.10
N LEU A 218 -12.25 -20.57 -30.74
CA LEU A 218 -12.72 -19.70 -29.67
C LEU A 218 -14.15 -19.26 -29.97
N SER A 219 -15.12 -19.62 -29.12
CA SER A 219 -16.50 -19.22 -29.29
C SER A 219 -16.85 -18.02 -28.38
N TYR A 220 -17.66 -17.10 -28.90
CA TYR A 220 -18.15 -15.96 -28.15
C TYR A 220 -19.37 -16.34 -27.30
N LEU A 221 -19.39 -15.98 -26.00
CA LEU A 221 -20.52 -16.20 -25.10
C LEU A 221 -21.62 -15.14 -25.34
N SER A 222 -22.79 -15.57 -25.76
CA SER A 222 -23.92 -14.69 -26.05
C SER A 222 -24.61 -14.11 -24.82
N LYS A 223 -24.47 -14.78 -23.66
CA LYS A 223 -25.10 -14.39 -22.38
C LYS A 223 -24.06 -14.35 -21.25
N PRO A 224 -24.21 -13.47 -20.26
CA PRO A 224 -23.38 -13.49 -19.07
C PRO A 224 -23.61 -14.77 -18.24
N PHE A 225 -22.63 -15.15 -17.43
CA PHE A 225 -22.76 -16.22 -16.47
C PHE A 225 -23.79 -15.87 -15.41
N ASN A 226 -24.36 -16.90 -14.79
CA ASN A 226 -25.29 -16.76 -13.68
C ASN A 226 -24.92 -17.69 -12.51
N ALA A 227 -25.45 -17.41 -11.35
CA ALA A 227 -25.21 -18.19 -10.13
C ALA A 227 -26.13 -19.42 -10.00
N SER A 228 -26.94 -19.75 -11.01
CA SER A 228 -27.83 -20.92 -10.97
C SER A 228 -27.03 -22.21 -10.79
N GLY A 229 -27.44 -23.04 -9.85
CA GLY A 229 -26.75 -24.29 -9.54
C GLY A 229 -25.57 -24.18 -8.59
N CYS A 230 -25.17 -22.97 -8.15
CA CYS A 230 -24.16 -22.82 -7.11
C CYS A 230 -24.59 -23.49 -5.81
N GLY A 231 -23.67 -24.27 -5.20
CA GLY A 231 -23.96 -25.04 -3.98
C GLY A 231 -24.83 -26.28 -4.16
N SER A 232 -25.29 -26.59 -5.37
CA SER A 232 -26.10 -27.77 -5.66
C SER A 232 -25.60 -28.59 -6.84
N LEU A 233 -25.27 -27.95 -7.96
CA LEU A 233 -24.77 -28.57 -9.19
C LEU A 233 -23.33 -28.19 -9.49
N LYS A 234 -22.89 -27.00 -9.05
CA LYS A 234 -21.54 -26.49 -9.25
C LYS A 234 -20.97 -25.90 -7.96
N PHE A 235 -19.68 -26.12 -7.76
CA PHE A 235 -18.90 -25.44 -6.72
C PHE A 235 -18.65 -23.99 -7.17
N CYS A 236 -18.97 -23.02 -6.32
CA CYS A 236 -18.85 -21.60 -6.66
C CYS A 236 -18.03 -20.82 -5.61
N ILE A 237 -17.26 -19.85 -6.10
CA ILE A 237 -16.61 -18.82 -5.30
C ILE A 237 -17.11 -17.46 -5.78
N ARG A 238 -17.64 -16.64 -4.87
CA ARG A 238 -18.15 -15.30 -5.16
C ARG A 238 -17.56 -14.25 -4.23
N ASN A 239 -17.09 -13.13 -4.78
CA ASN A 239 -16.64 -11.99 -4.03
C ASN A 239 -17.17 -10.66 -4.65
N PRO A 240 -18.04 -9.92 -3.93
CA PRO A 240 -18.59 -10.19 -2.59
C PRO A 240 -19.44 -11.45 -2.53
N SER A 241 -19.67 -11.96 -1.31
CA SER A 241 -20.54 -13.13 -1.10
C SER A 241 -21.92 -12.87 -1.70
N ASN A 242 -22.46 -13.87 -2.41
CA ASN A 242 -23.79 -13.82 -3.06
C ASN A 242 -23.94 -12.77 -4.17
N CYS A 243 -22.86 -12.22 -4.73
CA CYS A 243 -22.95 -11.32 -5.87
C CYS A 243 -23.45 -12.04 -7.13
N ASP A 244 -24.02 -11.26 -8.07
CA ASP A 244 -24.42 -11.76 -9.38
C ASP A 244 -23.22 -11.81 -10.32
N PRO A 245 -22.86 -12.96 -10.94
CA PRO A 245 -21.76 -13.07 -11.90
C PRO A 245 -21.86 -12.16 -13.13
N GLY A 246 -23.06 -11.67 -13.45
CA GLY A 246 -23.29 -10.69 -14.52
C GLY A 246 -22.97 -9.24 -14.13
N SER A 247 -22.73 -8.96 -12.84
CA SER A 247 -22.43 -7.62 -12.35
C SER A 247 -20.93 -7.31 -12.47
N ALA A 248 -20.60 -6.08 -12.90
CA ALA A 248 -19.22 -5.58 -12.98
C ALA A 248 -18.51 -5.45 -11.61
N SER A 249 -19.20 -5.65 -10.49
CA SER A 249 -18.60 -5.66 -9.15
C SER A 249 -18.33 -7.05 -8.60
N CYS A 250 -18.66 -8.13 -9.37
CA CYS A 250 -18.60 -9.51 -8.90
C CYS A 250 -17.41 -10.26 -9.48
N PHE A 251 -16.57 -10.81 -8.61
CA PHE A 251 -15.61 -11.86 -8.97
C PHE A 251 -16.27 -13.22 -8.76
N PHE A 252 -16.29 -14.02 -9.81
CA PHE A 252 -16.95 -15.31 -9.83
C PHE A 252 -16.05 -16.37 -10.42
N LEU A 253 -16.01 -17.54 -9.78
CA LEU A 253 -15.34 -18.73 -10.28
C LEU A 253 -16.23 -19.93 -9.96
N SER A 254 -16.54 -20.76 -10.96
CA SER A 254 -17.31 -21.97 -10.74
C SER A 254 -16.67 -23.20 -11.38
N PHE A 255 -16.94 -24.35 -10.78
CA PHE A 255 -16.49 -25.66 -11.22
C PHE A 255 -17.69 -26.61 -11.25
N GLN A 256 -17.97 -27.17 -12.41
CA GLN A 256 -19.02 -28.15 -12.59
C GLN A 256 -18.43 -29.44 -13.14
N GLN A 257 -18.53 -30.53 -12.41
CA GLN A 257 -18.02 -31.81 -12.87
C GLN A 257 -18.93 -32.39 -13.98
N GLU A 258 -18.33 -32.77 -15.12
CA GLU A 258 -18.94 -33.38 -16.26
C GLU A 258 -18.23 -34.71 -16.57
N LYS A 259 -18.68 -35.82 -16.04
CA LYS A 259 -18.07 -37.18 -16.21
C LYS A 259 -16.56 -37.16 -15.83
N SER A 260 -15.66 -37.17 -16.81
CA SER A 260 -14.20 -37.19 -16.67
C SER A 260 -13.53 -35.81 -16.75
N SER A 261 -14.31 -34.76 -16.94
CA SER A 261 -13.83 -33.37 -17.04
C SER A 261 -14.56 -32.44 -16.08
N VAL A 262 -14.04 -31.25 -15.90
CA VAL A 262 -14.65 -30.17 -15.14
C VAL A 262 -14.85 -28.98 -16.08
N PHE A 263 -16.09 -28.49 -16.13
CA PHE A 263 -16.41 -27.22 -16.78
C PHE A 263 -16.16 -26.09 -15.79
N ILE A 264 -15.37 -25.10 -16.21
CA ILE A 264 -14.89 -24.00 -15.39
C ILE A 264 -15.37 -22.69 -15.98
N GLU A 265 -15.98 -21.83 -15.16
CA GLU A 265 -16.39 -20.48 -15.51
C GLU A 265 -15.65 -19.50 -14.61
N MET A 266 -15.06 -18.45 -15.15
CA MET A 266 -14.50 -17.33 -14.39
C MET A 266 -14.98 -16.00 -14.93
N SER A 267 -15.33 -15.07 -14.03
CA SER A 267 -15.86 -13.75 -14.32
C SER A 267 -15.31 -12.72 -13.35
N GLY A 268 -15.00 -11.52 -13.85
CA GLY A 268 -14.58 -10.42 -12.98
C GLY A 268 -14.38 -9.10 -13.73
N PRO A 269 -14.41 -7.97 -13.01
CA PRO A 269 -14.12 -6.66 -13.56
C PRO A 269 -12.63 -6.54 -13.87
N SER A 270 -12.24 -6.79 -15.11
CA SER A 270 -10.86 -6.68 -15.54
C SER A 270 -10.78 -6.22 -16.99
N GLU A 271 -9.90 -5.28 -17.25
CA GLU A 271 -9.55 -4.84 -18.61
C GLU A 271 -8.31 -5.56 -19.13
N GLY A 272 -7.48 -6.14 -18.27
CA GLY A 272 -6.25 -6.83 -18.61
C GLY A 272 -6.36 -8.34 -18.51
N TYR A 273 -6.31 -8.90 -17.31
CA TYR A 273 -6.43 -10.35 -17.12
C TYR A 273 -7.25 -10.74 -15.90
N LEU A 274 -7.81 -11.93 -15.98
CA LEU A 274 -8.43 -12.65 -14.87
C LEU A 274 -7.74 -14.02 -14.76
N ALA A 275 -7.39 -14.43 -13.54
CA ALA A 275 -6.66 -15.68 -13.32
C ALA A 275 -7.15 -16.38 -12.04
N PHE A 276 -7.16 -17.71 -12.06
CA PHE A 276 -7.20 -18.49 -10.83
C PHE A 276 -6.06 -19.50 -10.78
N ALA A 277 -5.71 -19.94 -9.57
CA ALA A 277 -4.72 -20.98 -9.38
C ALA A 277 -5.14 -21.96 -8.28
N LEU A 278 -4.71 -23.20 -8.43
CA LEU A 278 -4.81 -24.26 -7.43
C LEU A 278 -3.45 -24.36 -6.72
N SER A 279 -3.46 -24.37 -5.39
CA SER A 279 -2.24 -24.37 -4.57
C SER A 279 -2.30 -25.37 -3.42
N HIS A 280 -1.15 -25.90 -3.04
CA HIS A 280 -0.99 -26.73 -1.85
C HIS A 280 -0.94 -25.92 -0.55
N ASP A 281 -0.67 -24.62 -0.63
CA ASP A 281 -0.64 -23.70 0.52
C ASP A 281 -1.27 -22.34 0.20
N GLN A 282 -1.21 -21.38 1.12
CA GLN A 282 -1.76 -20.03 0.94
C GLN A 282 -0.72 -19.02 0.40
N TRP A 283 0.34 -19.49 -0.22
CA TRP A 283 1.43 -18.67 -0.74
C TRP A 283 1.60 -18.90 -2.23
N MET A 284 1.94 -17.84 -2.96
CA MET A 284 2.23 -17.93 -4.38
C MET A 284 3.55 -18.68 -4.61
N GLY A 285 3.49 -19.76 -5.35
CA GLY A 285 4.66 -20.55 -5.81
C GLY A 285 4.43 -22.06 -5.74
N GLY A 286 4.70 -22.76 -6.82
CA GLY A 286 4.39 -24.17 -6.97
C GLY A 286 2.95 -24.45 -7.35
N ASP A 287 2.26 -23.51 -8.03
CA ASP A 287 0.82 -23.52 -8.25
C ASP A 287 0.46 -23.80 -9.70
N ASP A 288 -0.66 -24.48 -9.91
CA ASP A 288 -1.29 -24.73 -11.20
C ASP A 288 -2.28 -23.59 -11.53
N ALA A 289 -1.96 -22.77 -12.51
CA ALA A 289 -2.69 -21.53 -12.81
C ALA A 289 -3.37 -21.54 -14.19
N TYR A 290 -4.47 -20.83 -14.28
CA TYR A 290 -5.30 -20.64 -15.45
C TYR A 290 -5.55 -19.15 -15.67
N LEU A 291 -5.28 -18.68 -16.89
CA LEU A 291 -5.25 -17.28 -17.23
C LEU A 291 -6.24 -17.00 -18.35
N CYS A 292 -7.00 -15.95 -18.19
CA CYS A 292 -7.83 -15.34 -19.24
C CYS A 292 -7.31 -13.93 -19.45
N VAL A 293 -6.63 -13.66 -20.54
CA VAL A 293 -5.92 -12.41 -20.82
C VAL A 293 -6.59 -11.69 -21.98
N ASN A 294 -6.91 -10.43 -21.78
CA ASN A 294 -7.36 -9.52 -22.82
C ASN A 294 -6.15 -8.76 -23.39
N GLU A 295 -5.80 -9.09 -24.62
CA GLU A 295 -4.76 -8.42 -25.40
C GLU A 295 -5.43 -7.71 -26.59
N ASP A 296 -5.58 -6.38 -26.54
CA ASP A 296 -6.18 -5.58 -27.61
C ASP A 296 -7.52 -6.13 -28.15
N ARG A 297 -8.42 -6.51 -27.24
CA ARG A 297 -9.72 -7.17 -27.53
C ARG A 297 -9.60 -8.59 -28.10
N ARG A 298 -8.41 -9.16 -28.13
CA ARG A 298 -8.22 -10.60 -28.35
C ARG A 298 -8.08 -11.28 -27.02
N ILE A 299 -8.96 -12.25 -26.75
CA ILE A 299 -8.93 -12.98 -25.48
C ILE A 299 -8.14 -14.26 -25.67
N HIS A 300 -7.10 -14.41 -24.86
CA HIS A 300 -6.30 -15.63 -24.79
C HIS A 300 -6.58 -16.36 -23.48
N ILE A 301 -6.89 -17.64 -23.57
CA ILE A 301 -7.05 -18.50 -22.40
C ILE A 301 -5.94 -19.53 -22.42
N SER A 302 -5.12 -19.53 -21.38
CA SER A 302 -3.92 -20.36 -21.29
C SER A 302 -3.75 -20.94 -19.89
N THR A 303 -3.00 -22.02 -19.84
CA THR A 303 -2.54 -22.64 -18.61
C THR A 303 -1.13 -22.17 -18.30
N ALA A 304 -0.81 -22.06 -17.02
CA ALA A 304 0.49 -21.60 -16.54
C ALA A 304 0.91 -22.27 -15.25
N TYR A 305 2.19 -22.24 -14.95
CA TYR A 305 2.76 -22.68 -13.67
C TYR A 305 3.43 -21.52 -12.96
N LEU A 306 3.14 -21.35 -11.67
CA LEU A 306 3.74 -20.31 -10.83
C LEU A 306 4.95 -20.87 -10.09
N LYS A 307 6.17 -20.47 -10.47
CA LYS A 307 7.42 -20.90 -9.79
C LYS A 307 7.70 -20.16 -8.47
N GLY A 308 6.93 -19.15 -8.14
CA GLY A 308 7.12 -18.28 -6.99
C GLY A 308 6.50 -16.91 -7.27
N ARG A 309 7.05 -15.85 -6.69
CA ARG A 309 6.61 -14.46 -6.94
C ARG A 309 7.25 -13.89 -8.22
N SER A 310 7.10 -14.62 -9.31
CA SER A 310 7.58 -14.28 -10.64
C SER A 310 6.42 -14.33 -11.62
N PRO A 311 6.56 -13.78 -12.84
CA PRO A 311 5.56 -13.95 -13.89
C PRO A 311 5.24 -15.42 -14.11
N PRO A 312 3.96 -15.75 -14.45
CA PRO A 312 3.57 -17.12 -14.74
C PRO A 312 4.35 -17.68 -15.95
N VAL A 313 4.77 -18.92 -15.84
CA VAL A 313 5.37 -19.63 -16.96
C VAL A 313 4.24 -20.27 -17.75
N LEU A 314 3.95 -19.75 -18.93
CA LEU A 314 2.91 -20.27 -19.81
C LEU A 314 3.28 -21.68 -20.29
N ASP A 315 2.28 -22.54 -20.39
CA ASP A 315 2.44 -23.88 -20.93
C ASP A 315 2.25 -23.84 -22.46
N SER A 316 3.14 -24.50 -23.19
CA SER A 316 3.06 -24.62 -24.64
C SER A 316 1.94 -25.56 -25.10
N GLU A 317 1.50 -26.48 -24.25
CA GLU A 317 0.46 -27.46 -24.55
C GLU A 317 -0.83 -27.10 -23.79
N ASN A 318 -1.82 -26.61 -24.50
CA ASN A 318 -3.08 -26.19 -23.92
C ASN A 318 -4.06 -27.39 -23.89
N ALA A 319 -4.22 -28.02 -22.71
CA ALA A 319 -5.16 -29.11 -22.50
C ALA A 319 -6.61 -28.65 -22.26
N LEU A 320 -6.97 -27.43 -22.65
CA LEU A 320 -8.29 -26.84 -22.46
C LEU A 320 -9.17 -27.09 -23.67
N GLU A 321 -10.41 -27.52 -23.43
CA GLU A 321 -11.40 -27.79 -24.48
C GLU A 321 -12.59 -26.82 -24.35
N GLY A 322 -13.29 -26.57 -25.45
CA GLY A 322 -14.51 -25.77 -25.48
C GLY A 322 -14.35 -24.36 -24.93
N VAL A 323 -13.25 -23.72 -25.29
CA VAL A 323 -12.87 -22.39 -24.80
C VAL A 323 -13.83 -21.33 -25.33
N SER A 324 -14.45 -20.56 -24.42
CA SER A 324 -15.39 -19.50 -24.74
C SER A 324 -15.15 -18.27 -23.90
N TRP A 325 -15.43 -17.09 -24.45
CA TRP A 325 -15.19 -15.83 -23.77
C TRP A 325 -16.24 -14.76 -24.08
N ARG A 326 -16.36 -13.78 -23.20
CA ARG A 326 -17.16 -12.57 -23.36
C ARG A 326 -16.45 -11.40 -22.67
N LEU A 327 -16.36 -10.27 -23.35
CA LEU A 327 -15.93 -9.01 -22.79
C LEU A 327 -17.00 -7.95 -23.11
N ALA A 328 -17.74 -7.50 -22.11
CA ALA A 328 -18.76 -6.48 -22.23
C ALA A 328 -18.95 -5.76 -20.89
N ASP A 329 -19.21 -4.46 -20.95
CA ASP A 329 -19.51 -3.61 -19.79
C ASP A 329 -18.43 -3.64 -18.71
N GLY A 330 -17.13 -3.76 -19.09
CA GLY A 330 -16.00 -3.87 -18.18
C GLY A 330 -15.89 -5.21 -17.47
N LEU A 331 -16.68 -6.22 -17.88
CA LEU A 331 -16.69 -7.56 -17.33
C LEU A 331 -16.04 -8.55 -18.29
N LEU A 332 -14.94 -9.17 -17.87
CA LEU A 332 -14.26 -10.26 -18.56
C LEU A 332 -14.79 -11.59 -18.04
N GLN A 333 -15.29 -12.43 -18.95
CA GLN A 333 -15.83 -13.75 -18.66
C GLN A 333 -15.19 -14.80 -19.56
N CYS A 334 -14.71 -15.89 -18.96
CA CYS A 334 -14.06 -16.99 -19.68
C CYS A 334 -14.54 -18.34 -19.16
N SER A 335 -14.76 -19.26 -20.07
CA SER A 335 -15.09 -20.64 -19.71
C SER A 335 -14.35 -21.64 -20.56
N PHE A 336 -14.08 -22.78 -20.01
CA PHE A 336 -13.40 -23.90 -20.66
C PHE A 336 -13.64 -25.21 -19.92
N ARG A 337 -13.32 -26.32 -20.57
CA ARG A 337 -13.30 -27.67 -19.97
C ARG A 337 -11.88 -28.15 -19.79
N ARG A 338 -11.64 -28.86 -18.71
CA ARG A 338 -10.37 -29.49 -18.41
C ARG A 338 -10.59 -30.90 -17.86
N PRO A 339 -9.88 -31.94 -18.36
CA PRO A 339 -9.92 -33.28 -17.80
C PRO A 339 -9.51 -33.29 -16.31
N ILE A 340 -10.13 -34.15 -15.51
CA ILE A 340 -9.81 -34.30 -14.08
C ILE A 340 -8.37 -34.76 -13.91
N TYR A 341 -7.94 -35.73 -14.71
CA TYR A 341 -6.59 -36.30 -14.69
C TYR A 341 -5.80 -35.90 -15.91
N LEU A 342 -4.56 -35.46 -15.73
CA LEU A 342 -3.62 -35.12 -16.80
C LEU A 342 -2.29 -35.86 -16.56
N PRO A 343 -2.20 -37.17 -16.87
CA PRO A 343 -1.06 -38.01 -16.49
C PRO A 343 0.25 -37.64 -17.18
N ALA A 344 0.20 -36.96 -18.30
CA ALA A 344 1.39 -36.55 -19.08
C ALA A 344 2.12 -35.30 -18.52
N TYR A 345 1.50 -34.55 -17.61
CA TYR A 345 1.95 -33.22 -17.20
C TYR A 345 2.33 -33.18 -15.72
N LYS A 346 3.62 -33.28 -15.42
CA LYS A 346 4.13 -33.25 -14.02
C LYS A 346 3.86 -31.95 -13.26
N ALA A 347 3.58 -30.83 -13.94
CA ALA A 347 3.30 -29.52 -13.32
C ALA A 347 1.80 -29.24 -13.13
N ARG A 348 0.90 -30.15 -13.56
CA ARG A 348 -0.53 -29.99 -13.47
C ARG A 348 -1.11 -30.81 -12.33
N PHE A 349 -2.07 -30.22 -11.64
CA PHE A 349 -2.73 -30.85 -10.51
C PHE A 349 -3.95 -31.65 -10.95
N ASN A 350 -4.21 -32.79 -10.34
CA ASN A 350 -5.47 -33.52 -10.53
C ASN A 350 -6.59 -32.82 -9.78
N LEU A 351 -7.75 -32.62 -10.45
CA LEU A 351 -8.86 -31.85 -9.89
C LEU A 351 -9.66 -32.59 -8.81
N ASP A 352 -9.40 -33.86 -8.57
CA ASP A 352 -10.04 -34.69 -7.53
C ASP A 352 -9.40 -34.52 -6.13
N ALA A 353 -8.30 -33.79 -6.02
CA ALA A 353 -7.66 -33.46 -4.76
C ALA A 353 -8.12 -32.10 -4.20
N SER A 354 -7.76 -31.84 -2.94
CA SER A 354 -8.14 -30.60 -2.27
C SER A 354 -7.02 -29.56 -2.33
N TYR A 355 -7.37 -28.34 -2.77
CA TYR A 355 -6.43 -27.22 -2.94
C TYR A 355 -6.96 -25.93 -2.32
N TYR A 356 -6.05 -25.02 -1.96
CA TYR A 356 -6.38 -23.63 -1.84
C TYR A 356 -6.61 -23.05 -3.23
N ILE A 357 -7.62 -22.22 -3.38
CA ILE A 357 -7.97 -21.61 -4.66
C ILE A 357 -7.68 -20.11 -4.58
N PHE A 358 -6.88 -19.61 -5.52
CA PHE A 358 -6.54 -18.21 -5.67
C PHE A 358 -7.32 -17.64 -6.84
N LEU A 359 -7.81 -16.42 -6.71
CA LEU A 359 -8.44 -15.66 -7.80
C LEU A 359 -7.81 -14.27 -7.83
N ALA A 360 -7.26 -13.88 -8.96
CA ALA A 360 -6.53 -12.64 -9.16
C ALA A 360 -6.94 -11.94 -10.45
N ASP A 361 -6.77 -10.63 -10.48
CA ASP A 361 -6.98 -9.75 -11.62
C ASP A 361 -5.86 -8.71 -11.71
N GLY A 362 -5.65 -8.17 -12.89
CA GLY A 362 -4.63 -7.14 -13.10
C GLY A 362 -4.56 -6.68 -14.55
N GLU A 363 -3.59 -5.81 -14.82
CA GLU A 363 -3.31 -5.32 -16.17
C GLU A 363 -2.49 -6.33 -16.97
N ALA A 364 -2.74 -6.35 -18.29
CA ALA A 364 -1.91 -7.01 -19.28
C ALA A 364 -1.40 -5.97 -20.28
N SER A 365 -0.18 -6.15 -20.83
CA SER A 365 0.34 -5.27 -21.89
C SER A 365 -0.08 -5.72 -23.27
N GLU A 366 0.08 -4.84 -24.24
CA GLU A 366 0.15 -5.17 -25.67
C GLU A 366 1.26 -6.22 -25.87
N GLY A 367 0.92 -7.46 -26.20
CA GLY A 367 1.86 -8.59 -26.26
C GLY A 367 1.66 -9.65 -25.17
N GLY A 368 0.56 -9.59 -24.42
CA GLY A 368 0.14 -10.66 -23.48
C GLY A 368 0.97 -10.77 -22.19
N LEU A 369 1.87 -9.83 -21.92
CA LEU A 369 2.61 -9.79 -20.65
C LEU A 369 1.70 -9.41 -19.49
N ILE A 370 1.64 -10.27 -18.51
CA ILE A 370 0.83 -10.12 -17.31
C ILE A 370 1.61 -9.33 -16.25
N TYR A 371 1.05 -8.19 -15.84
CA TYR A 371 1.58 -7.43 -14.73
C TYR A 371 1.15 -8.02 -13.38
N LYS A 372 1.85 -7.63 -12.33
CA LYS A 372 1.47 -7.99 -10.96
C LYS A 372 0.05 -7.49 -10.68
N HIS A 373 -0.78 -8.36 -10.09
CA HIS A 373 -2.11 -7.99 -9.60
C HIS A 373 -2.07 -6.71 -8.74
N HIS A 374 -3.01 -5.79 -8.97
CA HIS A 374 -3.11 -4.54 -8.19
C HIS A 374 -3.63 -4.80 -6.80
N ARG A 375 -4.63 -5.66 -6.70
CA ARG A 375 -5.29 -6.04 -5.44
C ARG A 375 -4.70 -7.35 -4.92
N GLN A 376 -4.86 -7.60 -3.61
CA GLN A 376 -4.55 -8.92 -3.06
C GLN A 376 -5.43 -9.97 -3.77
N PRO A 377 -4.87 -11.11 -4.19
CA PRO A 377 -5.68 -12.20 -4.71
C PRO A 377 -6.63 -12.68 -3.63
N LEU A 378 -7.85 -13.05 -4.04
CA LEU A 378 -8.75 -13.79 -3.17
C LEU A 378 -8.14 -15.17 -2.95
N ILE A 379 -8.02 -15.59 -1.69
CA ILE A 379 -7.46 -16.89 -1.32
C ILE A 379 -8.47 -17.57 -0.39
N THR A 380 -8.83 -18.82 -0.69
CA THR A 380 -9.71 -19.58 0.18
C THR A 380 -9.07 -19.84 1.54
N TYR A 381 -9.88 -19.87 2.59
CA TYR A 381 -9.40 -20.05 3.96
C TYR A 381 -9.04 -21.50 4.30
N ARG A 382 -9.54 -22.48 3.55
CA ARG A 382 -9.22 -23.91 3.62
C ARG A 382 -9.06 -24.49 2.23
N LYS A 383 -8.57 -25.71 2.14
CA LYS A 383 -8.54 -26.48 0.90
C LYS A 383 -9.93 -26.97 0.55
N TYR A 384 -10.27 -26.92 -0.73
CA TYR A 384 -11.51 -27.41 -1.29
C TYR A 384 -11.23 -28.41 -2.40
N ASN A 385 -12.07 -29.43 -2.48
CA ASN A 385 -12.10 -30.34 -3.61
C ASN A 385 -13.19 -29.85 -4.59
N VAL A 386 -12.75 -29.39 -5.77
CA VAL A 386 -13.66 -28.80 -6.78
C VAL A 386 -14.54 -29.82 -7.49
N THR A 387 -14.24 -31.13 -7.36
CA THR A 387 -15.03 -32.25 -7.84
C THR A 387 -15.83 -32.95 -6.72
N GLY A 388 -15.73 -32.42 -5.48
CA GLY A 388 -16.48 -32.94 -4.33
C GLY A 388 -17.93 -32.44 -4.28
N LEU A 389 -18.48 -32.42 -3.07
CA LEU A 389 -19.82 -31.86 -2.85
C LEU A 389 -19.82 -30.37 -3.23
N PRO A 390 -20.79 -29.93 -4.05
CA PRO A 390 -20.87 -28.54 -4.44
C PRO A 390 -21.10 -27.61 -3.24
N GLU A 391 -20.26 -26.59 -3.09
CA GLU A 391 -20.42 -25.53 -2.09
C GLU A 391 -20.53 -24.18 -2.81
N ASP A 392 -21.22 -23.22 -2.19
CA ASP A 392 -21.23 -21.82 -2.62
C ASP A 392 -20.56 -21.00 -1.55
N ILE A 393 -19.32 -20.59 -1.81
CA ILE A 393 -18.48 -19.91 -0.82
C ILE A 393 -18.29 -18.45 -1.16
N GLY A 394 -18.44 -17.61 -0.13
CA GLY A 394 -18.02 -16.23 -0.19
C GLY A 394 -16.51 -16.13 -0.02
N GLY A 395 -15.89 -15.22 -0.74
CA GLY A 395 -14.48 -14.91 -0.58
C GLY A 395 -14.26 -13.53 0.07
N SER A 396 -13.09 -13.34 0.65
CA SER A 396 -12.61 -12.03 1.06
C SER A 396 -11.13 -11.90 0.67
N ARG A 397 -10.78 -10.80 0.03
CA ARG A 397 -9.39 -10.52 -0.37
C ARG A 397 -8.52 -10.19 0.83
N SER A 398 -9.13 -9.69 1.91
CA SER A 398 -8.42 -9.29 3.13
C SER A 398 -8.42 -10.41 4.17
N PRO A 399 -7.26 -10.90 4.61
CA PRO A 399 -7.16 -11.98 5.59
C PRO A 399 -7.75 -11.58 6.94
N ARG A 400 -8.50 -12.49 7.59
CA ARG A 400 -9.16 -12.23 8.89
C ARG A 400 -8.20 -11.68 9.95
N LEU A 401 -6.97 -12.19 10.02
CA LEU A 401 -5.96 -11.71 10.98
C LEU A 401 -5.52 -10.27 10.70
N ILE A 402 -5.45 -9.86 9.43
CA ILE A 402 -5.13 -8.48 9.04
C ILE A 402 -6.31 -7.55 9.31
N LYS A 403 -7.55 -7.98 9.04
CA LYS A 403 -8.77 -7.24 9.44
C LYS A 403 -8.81 -7.03 10.96
N ALA A 404 -8.55 -8.09 11.74
CA ALA A 404 -8.49 -8.00 13.20
C ALA A 404 -7.38 -7.06 13.68
N HIS A 405 -6.19 -7.11 13.04
CA HIS A 405 -5.10 -6.16 13.30
C HIS A 405 -5.57 -4.71 13.10
N GLY A 406 -6.11 -4.37 11.92
CA GLY A 406 -6.60 -3.03 11.63
C GLY A 406 -7.69 -2.58 12.60
N ALA A 407 -8.70 -3.43 12.85
CA ALA A 407 -9.81 -3.13 13.75
C ALA A 407 -9.33 -2.84 15.20
N LEU A 408 -8.46 -3.68 15.75
CA LEU A 408 -7.90 -3.48 17.10
C LEU A 408 -7.04 -2.22 17.18
N MET A 409 -6.27 -1.89 16.13
CA MET A 409 -5.48 -0.66 16.07
C MET A 409 -6.40 0.57 16.02
N PHE A 410 -7.50 0.55 15.27
CA PHE A 410 -8.48 1.64 15.29
C PHE A 410 -9.10 1.82 16.67
N VAL A 411 -9.52 0.75 17.37
CA VAL A 411 -10.03 0.83 18.74
C VAL A 411 -8.99 1.45 19.67
N ALA A 412 -7.73 0.98 19.60
CA ALA A 412 -6.66 1.46 20.48
C ALA A 412 -6.33 2.94 20.27
N TRP A 413 -6.15 3.38 19.01
CA TRP A 413 -5.58 4.68 18.71
C TRP A 413 -6.62 5.77 18.41
N ILE A 414 -7.80 5.43 17.87
CA ILE A 414 -8.89 6.38 17.65
C ILE A 414 -9.68 6.64 18.94
N THR A 415 -9.93 5.60 19.77
CA THR A 415 -10.77 5.75 20.96
C THR A 415 -9.97 5.80 22.25
N THR A 416 -9.29 4.70 22.63
CA THR A 416 -8.75 4.60 24.01
C THR A 416 -7.62 5.60 24.27
N VAL A 417 -6.64 5.73 23.38
CA VAL A 417 -5.57 6.73 23.52
C VAL A 417 -6.13 8.15 23.46
N SER A 418 -6.96 8.44 22.46
CA SER A 418 -7.44 9.78 22.18
C SER A 418 -8.28 10.33 23.35
N ILE A 419 -9.20 9.52 23.89
CA ILE A 419 -10.01 9.89 25.04
C ILE A 419 -9.13 10.00 26.29
N GLY A 420 -8.25 9.03 26.53
CA GLY A 420 -7.39 9.00 27.72
C GLY A 420 -6.44 10.18 27.82
N VAL A 421 -5.95 10.69 26.69
CA VAL A 421 -5.08 11.89 26.67
C VAL A 421 -5.88 13.16 26.96
N ILE A 422 -7.05 13.34 26.35
CA ILE A 422 -7.94 14.50 26.62
C ILE A 422 -8.31 14.53 28.10
N VAL A 423 -8.67 13.38 28.69
CA VAL A 423 -8.99 13.29 30.12
C VAL A 423 -7.80 13.70 31.00
N ALA A 424 -6.61 13.17 30.73
CA ALA A 424 -5.42 13.50 31.52
C ALA A 424 -5.02 14.97 31.41
N ARG A 425 -5.25 15.62 30.28
CA ARG A 425 -4.86 17.01 30.03
C ARG A 425 -5.86 18.01 30.63
N PHE A 426 -7.16 17.82 30.41
CA PHE A 426 -8.15 18.85 30.69
C PHE A 426 -9.07 18.55 31.89
N PHE A 427 -9.13 17.28 32.36
CA PHE A 427 -10.10 16.87 33.38
C PHE A 427 -9.51 16.73 34.78
N LYS A 428 -8.21 16.94 34.94
CA LYS A 428 -7.58 16.99 36.29
C LYS A 428 -8.25 18.03 37.20
N PRO A 429 -8.49 19.29 36.79
CA PRO A 429 -9.20 20.25 37.65
C PRO A 429 -10.71 19.97 37.77
N VAL A 430 -11.33 19.37 36.75
CA VAL A 430 -12.78 19.08 36.70
C VAL A 430 -13.17 18.02 37.72
N TRP A 431 -12.32 16.99 37.92
CA TRP A 431 -12.55 15.84 38.78
C TRP A 431 -11.58 15.79 39.98
N SER A 432 -11.08 16.94 40.47
CA SER A 432 -10.09 17.04 41.53
C SER A 432 -10.58 16.49 42.91
N HIS A 433 -11.89 16.52 43.16
CA HIS A 433 -12.52 16.03 44.40
C HIS A 433 -13.29 14.72 44.23
N SER A 434 -13.18 14.08 43.07
CA SER A 434 -13.83 12.81 42.77
C SER A 434 -12.82 11.66 42.82
N PHE A 435 -13.09 10.64 43.64
CA PHE A 435 -12.19 9.50 43.82
C PHE A 435 -12.83 8.20 43.36
N LEU A 436 -12.02 7.36 42.73
CA LEU A 436 -12.37 6.01 42.30
C LEU A 436 -11.25 5.06 42.74
N PHE A 437 -11.57 4.04 43.52
CA PHE A 437 -10.58 3.12 44.11
C PHE A 437 -9.39 3.83 44.78
N GLY A 438 -9.66 4.85 45.59
CA GLY A 438 -8.65 5.58 46.36
C GLY A 438 -7.71 6.49 45.55
N LYS A 439 -8.01 6.75 44.27
CA LYS A 439 -7.28 7.68 43.42
C LYS A 439 -8.25 8.61 42.68
N GLU A 440 -7.78 9.79 42.27
CA GLU A 440 -8.55 10.74 41.49
C GLU A 440 -9.14 10.10 40.22
N VAL A 441 -10.40 10.38 39.91
CA VAL A 441 -11.15 9.77 38.77
C VAL A 441 -10.43 9.98 37.44
N TRP A 442 -9.97 11.21 37.16
CA TRP A 442 -9.26 11.49 35.89
C TRP A 442 -8.01 10.60 35.70
N PHE A 443 -7.30 10.34 36.81
CA PHE A 443 -6.11 9.49 36.78
C PHE A 443 -6.45 8.03 36.56
N GLN A 444 -7.51 7.53 37.18
CA GLN A 444 -7.98 6.15 36.98
C GLN A 444 -8.48 5.92 35.57
N VAL A 445 -9.29 6.86 35.02
CA VAL A 445 -9.76 6.79 33.64
C VAL A 445 -8.59 6.78 32.66
N HIS A 446 -7.64 7.72 32.80
CA HIS A 446 -6.43 7.73 31.99
C HIS A 446 -5.67 6.40 32.09
N ARG A 447 -5.42 5.91 33.29
CA ARG A 447 -4.68 4.66 33.53
C ARG A 447 -5.36 3.46 32.89
N ILE A 448 -6.67 3.31 33.05
CA ILE A 448 -7.43 2.20 32.49
C ILE A 448 -7.39 2.27 30.96
N LEU A 449 -7.66 3.42 30.37
CA LEU A 449 -7.63 3.59 28.90
C LEU A 449 -6.24 3.33 28.32
N MET A 450 -5.17 3.79 28.99
CA MET A 450 -3.79 3.53 28.53
C MET A 450 -3.41 2.06 28.65
N LEU A 451 -3.78 1.37 29.73
CA LEU A 451 -3.54 -0.07 29.87
C LEU A 451 -4.32 -0.87 28.82
N THR A 452 -5.57 -0.49 28.56
CA THR A 452 -6.36 -1.06 27.45
C THR A 452 -5.67 -0.86 26.10
N THR A 453 -5.13 0.34 25.86
CA THR A 453 -4.34 0.62 24.65
C THR A 453 -3.13 -0.30 24.53
N VAL A 454 -2.35 -0.46 25.60
CA VAL A 454 -1.17 -1.35 25.62
C VAL A 454 -1.57 -2.78 25.27
N MET A 455 -2.65 -3.29 25.88
CA MET A 455 -3.14 -4.64 25.62
C MET A 455 -3.61 -4.81 24.17
N LEU A 456 -4.46 -3.91 23.67
CA LEU A 456 -4.99 -3.97 22.32
C LEU A 456 -3.87 -3.86 21.27
N THR A 457 -2.94 -2.93 21.47
CA THR A 457 -1.79 -2.74 20.57
C THR A 457 -0.90 -3.97 20.58
N SER A 458 -0.62 -4.58 21.74
CA SER A 458 0.22 -5.78 21.85
C SER A 458 -0.40 -6.98 21.15
N ILE A 459 -1.69 -7.25 21.39
CA ILE A 459 -2.41 -8.34 20.72
C ILE A 459 -2.42 -8.10 19.21
N SER A 460 -2.81 -6.91 18.79
CA SER A 460 -2.89 -6.53 17.38
C SER A 460 -1.53 -6.61 16.67
N PHE A 461 -0.44 -6.20 17.35
CA PHE A 461 0.91 -6.22 16.81
C PHE A 461 1.39 -7.63 16.40
N VAL A 462 0.99 -8.65 17.13
CA VAL A 462 1.39 -10.05 16.89
C VAL A 462 0.67 -10.65 15.67
N LEU A 463 -0.57 -10.23 15.36
CA LEU A 463 -1.41 -10.84 14.33
C LEU A 463 -0.79 -10.87 12.91
N PRO A 464 -0.16 -9.79 12.41
CA PRO A 464 0.50 -9.81 11.10
C PRO A 464 1.69 -10.77 11.04
N PHE A 465 2.44 -10.94 12.13
CA PHE A 465 3.56 -11.90 12.19
C PHE A 465 3.08 -13.34 12.13
N ILE A 466 1.97 -13.65 12.83
CA ILE A 466 1.33 -14.97 12.75
C ILE A 466 0.85 -15.22 11.31
N TYR A 467 0.18 -14.25 10.70
CA TYR A 467 -0.32 -14.38 9.33
C TYR A 467 0.81 -14.54 8.32
N ARG A 468 1.86 -13.72 8.40
CA ARG A 468 2.98 -13.71 7.44
C ARG A 468 4.04 -14.77 7.74
N ARG A 469 3.98 -15.42 8.91
CA ARG A 469 5.04 -16.33 9.44
C ARG A 469 6.42 -15.70 9.42
N GLY A 470 6.49 -14.38 9.61
CA GLY A 470 7.74 -13.62 9.62
C GLY A 470 7.56 -12.15 9.23
N TRP A 471 8.63 -11.52 8.78
CA TRP A 471 8.67 -10.11 8.43
C TRP A 471 8.06 -9.82 7.06
N SER A 472 7.22 -8.78 6.96
CA SER A 472 6.60 -8.35 5.70
C SER A 472 7.44 -7.28 5.00
N GLN A 473 8.29 -7.67 4.07
CA GLN A 473 9.09 -6.73 3.27
C GLN A 473 8.24 -5.85 2.33
N GLN A 474 7.06 -6.32 1.94
CA GLN A 474 6.16 -5.63 1.01
C GLN A 474 5.29 -4.56 1.68
N ALA A 475 5.28 -4.48 3.02
CA ALA A 475 4.52 -3.49 3.76
C ALA A 475 5.27 -2.14 3.94
N GLY A 476 6.33 -1.90 3.16
CA GLY A 476 7.10 -0.66 3.16
C GLY A 476 7.59 -0.27 4.56
N PHE A 477 7.37 0.99 4.94
CA PHE A 477 7.79 1.52 6.25
C PHE A 477 6.82 1.20 7.39
N HIS A 478 5.59 0.73 7.11
CA HIS A 478 4.57 0.44 8.12
C HIS A 478 5.08 -0.49 9.25
N PRO A 479 5.72 -1.65 9.00
CA PRO A 479 6.19 -2.53 10.08
C PRO A 479 7.32 -1.91 10.92
N TYR A 480 8.20 -1.09 10.34
CA TYR A 480 9.28 -0.44 11.09
C TYR A 480 8.73 0.62 12.05
N LEU A 481 7.80 1.47 11.58
CA LEU A 481 7.11 2.44 12.42
C LEU A 481 6.23 1.74 13.47
N GLY A 482 5.55 0.65 13.08
CA GLY A 482 4.77 -0.17 14.00
C GLY A 482 5.60 -0.73 15.16
N CYS A 483 6.81 -1.23 14.90
CA CYS A 483 7.76 -1.65 15.94
C CYS A 483 8.17 -0.50 16.86
N THR A 484 8.42 0.68 16.29
CA THR A 484 8.77 1.88 17.08
C THR A 484 7.60 2.31 17.97
N VAL A 485 6.38 2.37 17.42
CA VAL A 485 5.17 2.67 18.19
C VAL A 485 4.97 1.65 19.31
N MET A 486 5.13 0.36 19.02
CA MET A 486 5.02 -0.70 20.02
C MET A 486 6.04 -0.55 21.15
N GLY A 487 7.30 -0.26 20.82
CA GLY A 487 8.36 0.00 21.80
C GLY A 487 8.03 1.17 22.72
N LEU A 488 7.59 2.30 22.14
CA LEU A 488 7.16 3.48 22.91
C LEU A 488 5.92 3.20 23.77
N THR A 489 4.97 2.40 23.24
CA THR A 489 3.75 2.02 23.95
C THR A 489 4.04 1.18 25.21
N ILE A 490 4.98 0.24 25.13
CA ILE A 490 5.44 -0.55 26.28
C ILE A 490 6.26 0.31 27.24
N PHE A 491 7.09 1.21 26.72
CA PHE A 491 7.95 2.07 27.54
C PHE A 491 7.14 2.99 28.46
N GLN A 492 5.95 3.45 28.04
CA GLN A 492 5.09 4.36 28.81
C GLN A 492 4.68 3.80 30.19
N PRO A 493 4.07 2.61 30.32
CA PRO A 493 3.71 2.06 31.63
C PRO A 493 4.95 1.67 32.46
N LEU A 494 6.03 1.22 31.84
CA LEU A 494 7.29 0.94 32.54
C LEU A 494 7.83 2.21 33.19
N MET A 495 7.90 3.31 32.46
CA MET A 495 8.29 4.60 33.01
C MET A 495 7.32 5.09 34.08
N ALA A 496 6.01 4.90 33.89
CA ALA A 496 5.00 5.28 34.86
C ALA A 496 5.13 4.54 36.22
N GLY A 497 5.67 3.31 36.20
CA GLY A 497 6.01 2.55 37.40
C GLY A 497 7.08 3.22 38.28
N PHE A 498 7.98 4.00 37.69
CA PHE A 498 9.02 4.77 38.38
C PHE A 498 8.61 6.23 38.64
N ARG A 499 7.31 6.53 38.65
CA ARG A 499 6.78 7.87 38.84
C ARG A 499 7.17 8.45 40.23
N PRO A 500 7.95 9.55 40.30
CA PRO A 500 8.32 10.16 41.55
C PRO A 500 7.12 10.74 42.34
N SER A 501 7.23 10.87 43.64
CA SER A 501 6.22 11.54 44.49
C SER A 501 5.99 13.00 44.06
N HIS A 502 4.83 13.57 44.43
CA HIS A 502 4.44 14.93 44.01
C HIS A 502 5.44 16.03 44.33
N HIS A 503 6.18 15.89 45.45
CA HIS A 503 7.14 16.88 45.96
C HIS A 503 8.59 16.59 45.56
N ALA A 504 8.85 15.49 44.83
CA ALA A 504 10.21 15.14 44.42
C ALA A 504 10.74 16.12 43.35
N PRO A 505 12.01 16.56 43.43
CA PRO A 505 12.58 17.52 42.46
C PRO A 505 12.60 17.00 41.03
N ARG A 506 12.68 15.66 40.85
CA ARG A 506 12.67 15.00 39.53
C ARG A 506 11.26 14.82 38.93
N ARG A 507 10.21 15.28 39.63
CA ARG A 507 8.82 15.12 39.18
C ARG A 507 8.52 15.86 37.89
N GLN A 508 9.06 17.07 37.70
CA GLN A 508 8.91 17.84 36.49
C GLN A 508 9.56 17.14 35.29
N LEU A 509 10.78 16.65 35.48
CA LEU A 509 11.51 15.90 34.45
C LEU A 509 10.73 14.66 33.99
N PHE A 510 10.20 13.89 34.96
CA PHE A 510 9.35 12.73 34.67
C PHE A 510 8.11 13.12 33.84
N ASN A 511 7.39 14.19 34.24
CA ASN A 511 6.19 14.63 33.51
C ASN A 511 6.52 15.01 32.08
N TRP A 512 7.66 15.67 31.85
CA TRP A 512 8.15 16.05 30.53
C TRP A 512 8.47 14.83 29.65
N PHE A 513 9.20 13.87 30.17
CA PHE A 513 9.52 12.63 29.47
C PHE A 513 8.26 11.81 29.14
N HIS A 514 7.36 11.65 30.11
CA HIS A 514 6.11 10.93 29.90
C HIS A 514 5.23 11.59 28.84
N TRP A 515 5.10 12.90 28.87
CA TRP A 515 4.36 13.67 27.88
C TRP A 515 5.01 13.60 26.49
N SER A 516 6.30 13.85 26.39
CA SER A 516 7.05 13.86 25.13
C SER A 516 7.01 12.51 24.43
N THR A 517 7.35 11.43 25.13
CA THR A 517 7.33 10.08 24.58
C THR A 517 5.92 9.62 24.21
N GLY A 518 4.90 9.98 25.01
CA GLY A 518 3.50 9.69 24.72
C GLY A 518 3.00 10.43 23.47
N THR A 519 3.37 11.70 23.31
CA THR A 519 3.03 12.52 22.15
C THR A 519 3.71 11.97 20.88
N THR A 520 5.00 11.61 20.98
CA THR A 520 5.75 10.99 19.88
C THR A 520 5.10 9.68 19.45
N ALA A 521 4.73 8.81 20.40
CA ALA A 521 4.06 7.55 20.09
C ALA A 521 2.74 7.77 19.33
N ARG A 522 1.93 8.77 19.73
CA ARG A 522 0.67 9.11 19.07
C ARG A 522 0.87 9.60 17.63
N ILE A 523 1.84 10.49 17.42
CA ILE A 523 2.15 11.03 16.09
C ILE A 523 2.58 9.89 15.17
N LEU A 524 3.52 9.05 15.62
CA LEU A 524 3.98 7.91 14.85
C LEU A 524 2.85 6.90 14.59
N ALA A 525 1.94 6.69 15.56
CA ALA A 525 0.80 5.81 15.37
C ALA A 525 -0.16 6.33 14.28
N VAL A 526 -0.46 7.63 14.25
CA VAL A 526 -1.27 8.24 13.18
C VAL A 526 -0.64 8.00 11.82
N VAL A 527 0.68 8.27 11.67
CA VAL A 527 1.41 8.01 10.42
C VAL A 527 1.37 6.52 10.06
N THR A 528 1.57 5.65 11.05
CA THR A 528 1.54 4.19 10.83
C THR A 528 0.17 3.70 10.39
N VAL A 529 -0.92 4.26 10.96
CA VAL A 529 -2.31 3.95 10.54
C VAL A 529 -2.53 4.36 9.08
N PHE A 530 -2.14 5.57 8.67
CA PHE A 530 -2.23 5.98 7.26
C PHE A 530 -1.50 5.02 6.33
N LEU A 531 -0.24 4.68 6.63
CA LEU A 531 0.53 3.72 5.84
C LEU A 531 -0.08 2.31 5.85
N GLY A 532 -0.80 1.95 6.91
CA GLY A 532 -1.47 0.66 7.04
C GLY A 532 -2.74 0.57 6.21
N MET A 533 -3.48 1.67 6.07
CA MET A 533 -4.70 1.75 5.25
C MET A 533 -4.38 1.63 3.76
N ASP A 534 -3.26 2.21 3.30
CA ASP A 534 -2.78 2.12 1.92
C ASP A 534 -2.25 0.72 1.54
N LEU A 535 -2.16 -0.22 2.49
CA LEU A 535 -1.66 -1.55 2.19
C LEU A 535 -2.72 -2.39 1.46
N PRO A 536 -2.36 -3.03 0.33
CA PRO A 536 -3.30 -3.88 -0.44
C PRO A 536 -3.92 -5.01 0.37
N ALA A 537 -3.35 -5.37 1.54
CA ALA A 537 -3.86 -6.41 2.42
C ALA A 537 -5.12 -6.00 3.19
N LEU A 538 -5.40 -4.72 3.33
CA LEU A 538 -6.61 -4.20 3.96
C LEU A 538 -7.64 -3.71 2.93
N ASP A 539 -7.18 -3.25 1.74
CA ASP A 539 -8.00 -2.89 0.56
C ASP A 539 -9.22 -1.99 0.89
N LEU A 540 -9.00 -0.96 1.72
CA LEU A 540 -10.06 0.00 2.08
C LEU A 540 -10.41 0.87 0.86
N PRO A 541 -11.68 1.34 0.74
CA PRO A 541 -12.10 2.17 -0.40
C PRO A 541 -11.31 3.49 -0.48
N ASP A 542 -10.50 3.67 -1.52
CA ASP A 542 -9.80 4.91 -1.82
C ASP A 542 -10.75 5.88 -2.59
N PRO A 543 -10.80 7.18 -2.30
CA PRO A 543 -10.04 7.96 -1.29
C PRO A 543 -10.76 8.13 0.06
N TRP A 544 -11.81 7.37 0.33
CA TRP A 544 -12.67 7.51 1.51
C TRP A 544 -11.88 7.33 2.83
N ASP A 545 -11.02 6.33 2.90
CA ASP A 545 -10.20 5.99 4.06
C ASP A 545 -9.28 7.14 4.47
N THR A 546 -8.58 7.71 3.51
CA THR A 546 -7.69 8.88 3.68
C THR A 546 -8.47 10.10 4.17
N TYR A 547 -9.60 10.46 3.54
CA TYR A 547 -10.41 11.60 3.97
C TYR A 547 -11.03 11.40 5.35
N THR A 548 -11.48 10.18 5.66
CA THR A 548 -12.05 9.86 6.97
C THR A 548 -10.99 9.99 8.07
N MET A 549 -9.76 9.53 7.82
CA MET A 549 -8.67 9.65 8.78
C MET A 549 -8.19 11.11 8.94
N ILE A 550 -8.13 11.90 7.87
CA ILE A 550 -7.88 13.35 7.93
C ILE A 550 -8.98 14.03 8.75
N GLY A 551 -10.24 13.68 8.53
CA GLY A 551 -11.39 14.18 9.30
C GLY A 551 -11.26 13.86 10.78
N PHE A 552 -10.86 12.65 11.15
CA PHE A 552 -10.60 12.27 12.54
C PHE A 552 -9.46 13.10 13.16
N VAL A 553 -8.35 13.29 12.46
CA VAL A 553 -7.22 14.09 12.96
C VAL A 553 -7.65 15.55 13.16
N ALA A 554 -8.38 16.13 12.20
CA ALA A 554 -8.91 17.49 12.31
C ALA A 554 -9.90 17.63 13.48
N TRP A 555 -10.77 16.64 13.67
CA TRP A 555 -11.70 16.54 14.79
C TRP A 555 -10.95 16.55 16.13
N HIS A 556 -9.95 15.66 16.28
CA HIS A 556 -9.17 15.58 17.51
C HIS A 556 -8.42 16.87 17.83
N VAL A 557 -7.74 17.45 16.84
CA VAL A 557 -6.99 18.71 17.00
C VAL A 557 -7.94 19.86 17.30
N GLY A 558 -9.10 19.93 16.63
CA GLY A 558 -10.12 20.96 16.85
C GLY A 558 -10.66 20.94 18.27
N ILE A 559 -10.95 19.75 18.82
CA ILE A 559 -11.41 19.62 20.22
C ILE A 559 -10.28 19.96 21.22
N ASP A 560 -9.03 19.53 20.94
CA ASP A 560 -7.88 19.88 21.80
C ASP A 560 -7.69 21.40 21.86
N MET A 561 -7.75 22.08 20.71
CA MET A 561 -7.65 23.54 20.63
C MET A 561 -8.84 24.24 21.32
N LEU A 562 -10.07 23.74 21.14
CA LEU A 562 -11.26 24.29 21.78
C LEU A 562 -11.13 24.25 23.31
N LEU A 563 -10.71 23.12 23.87
CA LEU A 563 -10.51 22.94 25.30
C LEU A 563 -9.35 23.81 25.84
N GLU A 564 -8.30 24.00 25.04
CA GLU A 564 -7.17 24.87 25.38
C GLU A 564 -7.60 26.34 25.45
N ILE A 565 -8.27 26.82 24.42
CA ILE A 565 -8.81 28.22 24.35
C ILE A 565 -9.78 28.46 25.51
N HIS A 566 -10.68 27.52 25.78
CA HIS A 566 -11.61 27.63 26.90
C HIS A 566 -10.88 27.63 28.25
N SER A 567 -9.85 26.81 28.43
CA SER A 567 -9.07 26.81 29.65
C SER A 567 -8.33 28.13 29.85
N TYR A 568 -7.80 28.72 28.78
CA TYR A 568 -7.17 30.03 28.80
C TYR A 568 -8.19 31.16 29.13
N TYR A 569 -9.38 31.12 28.51
CA TYR A 569 -10.46 32.06 28.80
C TYR A 569 -10.83 32.07 30.30
N LEU A 570 -10.97 30.90 30.92
CA LEU A 570 -11.26 30.79 32.34
C LEU A 570 -10.15 31.41 33.22
N ILE A 571 -8.89 31.25 32.84
CA ILE A 571 -7.74 31.87 33.57
C ILE A 571 -7.86 33.40 33.49
N CYS A 572 -8.09 33.95 32.33
CA CYS A 572 -8.26 35.40 32.14
C CYS A 572 -9.48 35.97 32.92
N LYS A 573 -10.60 35.20 32.92
CA LYS A 573 -11.81 35.60 33.67
C LYS A 573 -11.54 35.64 35.18
N VAL A 574 -10.76 34.70 35.71
CA VAL A 574 -10.39 34.65 37.14
C VAL A 574 -9.43 35.81 37.51
N GLU A 575 -8.43 36.12 36.68
CA GLU A 575 -7.50 37.25 36.91
C GLU A 575 -8.22 38.61 36.97
N VAL A 576 -9.25 38.84 36.13
CA VAL A 576 -10.05 40.07 36.15
C VAL A 576 -10.90 40.20 37.42
N ILE A 577 -11.39 39.08 37.97
CA ILE A 577 -12.22 39.05 39.17
C ILE A 577 -11.39 39.27 40.44
N GLU A 578 -10.10 38.89 40.45
CA GLU A 578 -9.20 39.02 41.62
C GLU A 578 -8.80 40.48 41.92
N ASP A 579 -8.94 41.37 40.95
CA ASP A 579 -8.67 42.81 41.10
C ASP A 579 -9.82 43.57 41.78
N ASP A 580 -11.06 43.01 41.84
CA ASP A 580 -12.26 43.60 42.47
C ASP A 580 -12.65 42.86 43.78
N ARG A 581 -12.10 43.24 44.90
CA ARG A 581 -12.03 42.49 46.18
C ARG A 581 -13.31 42.15 46.94
N VAL A 582 -14.52 42.45 46.49
CA VAL A 582 -15.74 42.28 47.34
C VAL A 582 -16.78 41.29 46.78
N GLN A 583 -16.75 40.89 45.52
CA GLN A 583 -17.70 39.92 44.94
C GLN A 583 -17.08 38.55 44.56
N ILE A 584 -15.89 38.26 45.06
CA ILE A 584 -14.96 37.25 44.56
C ILE A 584 -15.49 35.82 44.72
N LEU A 585 -16.04 35.45 45.84
CA LEU A 585 -16.29 34.03 46.17
C LEU A 585 -17.47 33.45 45.37
N GLN A 586 -18.53 34.22 45.16
CA GLN A 586 -19.73 33.78 44.40
C GLN A 586 -19.49 33.71 42.89
N SER A 587 -18.71 34.66 42.36
CA SER A 587 -18.35 34.67 40.92
C SER A 587 -17.32 33.62 40.54
N LEU A 588 -16.36 33.29 41.44
CA LEU A 588 -15.40 32.20 41.26
C LEU A 588 -16.08 30.83 41.23
N THR A 589 -17.00 30.55 42.15
CA THR A 589 -17.75 29.29 42.20
C THR A 589 -18.65 29.12 40.98
N SER A 590 -19.26 30.22 40.48
CA SER A 590 -20.07 30.22 39.26
C SER A 590 -19.23 29.97 38.02
N ALA A 591 -18.07 30.63 37.84
CA ALA A 591 -17.17 30.46 36.71
C ALA A 591 -16.56 29.04 36.69
N GLU A 592 -16.20 28.48 37.83
CA GLU A 592 -15.73 27.09 37.94
C GLU A 592 -16.82 26.07 37.56
N ALA A 593 -18.08 26.31 38.00
CA ALA A 593 -19.20 25.44 37.66
C ALA A 593 -19.52 25.48 36.17
N GLU A 594 -19.55 26.68 35.56
CA GLU A 594 -19.74 26.88 34.13
C GLU A 594 -18.64 26.22 33.29
N GLY A 595 -17.38 26.43 33.71
CA GLY A 595 -16.23 25.81 33.06
C GLY A 595 -16.23 24.29 33.14
N ARG A 596 -16.74 23.72 34.23
CA ARG A 596 -16.88 22.28 34.45
C ARG A 596 -17.92 21.67 33.53
N LEU A 597 -19.09 22.27 33.45
CA LEU A 597 -20.18 21.82 32.60
C LEU A 597 -19.76 21.84 31.14
N PHE A 598 -19.17 22.95 30.68
CA PHE A 598 -18.67 23.07 29.29
C PHE A 598 -17.71 21.92 28.93
N LYS A 599 -16.68 21.68 29.75
CA LYS A 599 -15.72 20.60 29.50
C LYS A 599 -16.38 19.22 29.47
N GLN A 600 -17.35 18.96 30.35
CA GLN A 600 -18.10 17.69 30.36
C GLN A 600 -18.94 17.50 29.08
N VAL A 601 -19.63 18.54 28.61
CA VAL A 601 -20.40 18.51 27.37
C VAL A 601 -19.47 18.27 26.17
N VAL A 602 -18.35 19.00 26.10
CA VAL A 602 -17.35 18.81 25.02
C VAL A 602 -16.77 17.40 25.05
N LEU A 603 -16.51 16.83 26.24
CA LEU A 603 -16.04 15.44 26.35
C LEU A 603 -17.08 14.46 25.83
N ALA A 604 -18.36 14.64 26.17
CA ALA A 604 -19.43 13.77 25.68
C ALA A 604 -19.53 13.83 24.13
N ILE A 605 -19.53 15.03 23.56
CA ILE A 605 -19.50 15.23 22.10
C ILE A 605 -18.28 14.58 21.49
N TYR A 606 -17.10 14.75 22.09
CA TYR A 606 -15.85 14.15 21.63
C TYR A 606 -15.88 12.63 21.61
N VAL A 607 -16.38 12.01 22.69
CA VAL A 607 -16.54 10.54 22.77
C VAL A 607 -17.51 10.04 21.70
N CYS A 608 -18.67 10.70 21.52
CA CYS A 608 -19.63 10.34 20.48
C CYS A 608 -19.01 10.46 19.06
N GLY A 609 -18.26 11.52 18.78
CA GLY A 609 -17.56 11.70 17.52
C GLY A 609 -16.51 10.62 17.27
N ASN A 610 -15.70 10.27 18.28
CA ASN A 610 -14.72 9.19 18.16
C ASN A 610 -15.38 7.82 17.90
N ILE A 611 -16.51 7.54 18.55
CA ILE A 611 -17.30 6.33 18.31
C ILE A 611 -17.84 6.32 16.86
N ALA A 612 -18.32 7.45 16.35
CA ALA A 612 -18.78 7.54 14.97
C ALA A 612 -17.66 7.24 13.95
N PHE A 613 -16.47 7.82 14.13
CA PHE A 613 -15.31 7.49 13.31
C PHE A 613 -14.91 6.01 13.43
N LEU A 614 -14.90 5.48 14.65
CA LEU A 614 -14.59 4.06 14.88
C LEU A 614 -15.58 3.16 14.15
N VAL A 615 -16.89 3.42 14.28
CA VAL A 615 -17.93 2.64 13.60
C VAL A 615 -17.75 2.71 12.08
N ALA A 616 -17.45 3.88 11.52
CA ALA A 616 -17.18 4.02 10.09
C ALA A 616 -16.01 3.14 9.64
N PHE A 617 -14.87 3.17 10.33
CA PHE A 617 -13.72 2.32 10.00
C PHE A 617 -14.00 0.82 10.19
N LEU A 618 -14.66 0.43 11.30
CA LEU A 618 -14.98 -0.98 11.55
C LEU A 618 -15.97 -1.53 10.52
N THR A 619 -16.95 -0.72 10.11
CA THR A 619 -17.89 -1.09 9.03
C THR A 619 -17.15 -1.29 7.71
N ALA A 620 -16.27 -0.36 7.33
CA ALA A 620 -15.45 -0.50 6.13
C ALA A 620 -14.59 -1.78 6.18
N VAL A 621 -13.88 -2.03 7.28
CA VAL A 621 -13.08 -3.26 7.48
C VAL A 621 -13.94 -4.53 7.44
N SER A 622 -15.19 -4.48 7.87
CA SER A 622 -16.08 -5.65 7.85
C SER A 622 -16.58 -5.99 6.44
N GLN A 623 -16.73 -5.00 5.57
CA GLN A 623 -17.25 -5.15 4.21
C GLN A 623 -16.22 -5.66 3.20
N ILE A 624 -14.93 -5.55 3.50
CA ILE A 624 -13.83 -6.07 2.66
C ILE A 624 -13.75 -7.59 2.84
#